data_4ad9cfee03c1e779e13f99f5373fe89d
#
_entry.id   4ad9cfee03c1e779e13f99f5373fe89d
#
_cell.length_a   1.000
_cell.length_b   1.000
_cell.length_c   1.000
_cell.angle_alpha   90.00
_cell.angle_beta   90.00
_cell.angle_gamma   90.00
#
_symmetry.space_group_name_H-M   'P 1'
#
loop_
_entity.id
_entity.type
_entity.pdbx_description
1 polymer ?
#
loop_
_entity_poly.entity_id
_entity_poly.type
_entity_poly.pdbx_seq_one_letter_code
_entity_poly.pdbx_strand_id
1 'polypeptide(L)'
;MKTMSIDRRELLKAGLAASAAVALPSAARADIHFEPRPGAWRTFEVVTRMEIGKAERKTQAWIPVPAVNEPEWFRSLGSQWTTNGSASLAHDALSGAEMLHVEWPDGERNPVLEVTSRIATRDRATDFAKPGRPAPLAATERESNLRGTELIPVDGIVKETSDKIVAGAKTDVEKARAIYEWVVDNTFRDAKTRGCGNGDIVAMLKSGNLGGKCADLNALYVGLARSAGVPARDVYGVRVAPSKFGYKSLGTGSQIVTKAQHCRSEVYLAGFGWVPVDPADVRKVVLEEPPTNLAMNDPMVLAARRVLFGAWEGNWLAYNFGHDIALPGSNGPKLGFLMYPQAETAGTRLDCLDPENCRYTISAKEISAG
;
A
#
# COMPACT_ATOMS: atom_id res chain seq x y z
N MET A 1 -73.51 41.49 20.06
CA MET A 1 -72.34 40.64 20.01
C MET A 1 -72.65 39.35 19.25
N LYS A 2 -72.24 39.22 18.00
CA LYS A 2 -72.45 38.02 17.19
C LYS A 2 -71.21 37.16 17.31
N THR A 3 -71.29 36.01 17.88
CA THR A 3 -70.28 34.98 17.92
C THR A 3 -70.21 34.27 16.58
N MET A 4 -69.06 34.44 15.90
CA MET A 4 -68.72 33.65 14.72
C MET A 4 -68.20 32.28 15.16
N SER A 5 -68.90 31.20 14.84
CA SER A 5 -68.44 29.83 14.97
C SER A 5 -67.70 29.46 13.71
N ILE A 6 -66.42 29.12 13.84
CA ILE A 6 -65.61 28.60 12.75
C ILE A 6 -65.89 27.11 12.65
N ASP A 7 -66.37 26.67 11.47
CA ASP A 7 -66.68 25.28 11.16
C ASP A 7 -65.40 24.45 10.98
N ARG A 8 -65.29 23.37 11.75
CA ARG A 8 -64.13 22.45 11.73
C ARG A 8 -63.89 21.77 10.37
N ARG A 9 -64.84 21.88 9.44
CA ARG A 9 -64.71 21.32 8.08
C ARG A 9 -63.90 22.21 7.14
N GLU A 10 -63.87 23.50 7.37
CA GLU A 10 -63.03 24.43 6.57
C GLU A 10 -61.53 24.38 6.95
N LEU A 11 -61.22 24.02 8.22
CA LEU A 11 -59.83 23.84 8.65
C LEU A 11 -59.15 22.59 8.06
N LEU A 12 -59.92 21.58 7.67
CA LEU A 12 -59.40 20.35 7.08
C LEU A 12 -59.14 20.45 5.55
N LYS A 13 -59.67 21.48 4.89
CA LYS A 13 -59.44 21.71 3.47
C LYS A 13 -58.21 22.60 3.19
N ALA A 14 -57.72 23.31 4.17
CA ALA A 14 -56.51 24.15 4.04
C ALA A 14 -55.18 23.40 4.36
N GLY A 15 -55.29 22.13 4.83
CA GLY A 15 -54.10 21.32 5.22
C GLY A 15 -53.54 20.40 4.11
N LEU A 16 -54.11 20.40 2.88
CA LEU A 16 -53.76 19.43 1.83
C LEU A 16 -53.07 20.01 0.63
N ALA A 17 -52.44 21.19 0.73
CA ALA A 17 -51.75 21.80 -0.37
C ALA A 17 -50.45 22.47 0.02
N ALA A 18 -49.49 21.71 0.64
CA ALA A 18 -48.07 22.13 0.72
C ALA A 18 -47.18 20.98 1.16
N SER A 19 -47.36 19.79 0.62
CA SER A 19 -46.24 18.81 0.58
C SER A 19 -45.53 18.95 -0.77
N ALA A 20 -44.93 20.13 -1.01
CA ALA A 20 -43.88 20.24 -1.99
C ALA A 20 -42.69 19.39 -1.45
N ALA A 21 -42.58 18.16 -1.95
CA ALA A 21 -41.36 17.41 -1.83
C ALA A 21 -40.27 18.25 -2.46
N VAL A 22 -39.46 18.92 -1.60
CA VAL A 22 -38.18 19.46 -2.00
C VAL A 22 -37.33 18.21 -2.34
N ALA A 23 -37.38 17.79 -3.60
CA ALA A 23 -36.39 16.93 -4.17
C ALA A 23 -35.07 17.71 -4.07
N LEU A 24 -34.30 17.44 -3.01
CA LEU A 24 -32.91 17.85 -2.96
C LEU A 24 -32.29 17.27 -4.24
N PRO A 25 -31.66 18.11 -5.08
CA PRO A 25 -30.96 17.56 -6.21
C PRO A 25 -29.97 16.55 -5.64
N SER A 26 -30.12 15.27 -6.01
CA SER A 26 -29.05 14.31 -5.85
C SER A 26 -27.89 14.97 -6.57
N ALA A 27 -26.88 15.42 -5.80
CA ALA A 27 -25.66 15.93 -6.38
C ALA A 27 -25.22 14.84 -7.36
N ALA A 28 -25.33 15.13 -8.65
CA ALA A 28 -24.82 14.25 -9.68
C ALA A 28 -23.36 14.06 -9.31
N ARG A 29 -23.03 12.86 -8.77
CA ARG A 29 -21.63 12.48 -8.58
C ARG A 29 -21.05 12.51 -9.99
N ALA A 30 -20.16 13.46 -10.24
CA ALA A 30 -19.41 13.51 -11.49
C ALA A 30 -18.92 12.10 -11.78
N ASP A 31 -18.99 11.68 -13.04
CA ASP A 31 -18.48 10.38 -13.46
C ASP A 31 -17.08 10.20 -12.90
N ILE A 32 -16.92 9.22 -12.01
CA ILE A 32 -15.66 8.99 -11.33
C ILE A 32 -14.72 8.34 -12.33
N HIS A 33 -13.86 9.18 -12.90
CA HIS A 33 -12.91 8.75 -13.89
C HIS A 33 -11.60 8.34 -13.21
N PHE A 34 -11.55 7.12 -12.68
CA PHE A 34 -10.32 6.53 -12.18
C PHE A 34 -9.64 5.75 -13.31
N GLU A 35 -8.67 6.38 -13.96
CA GLU A 35 -8.01 5.82 -15.13
C GLU A 35 -6.53 6.22 -15.18
N PRO A 36 -5.69 5.68 -14.28
CA PRO A 36 -4.25 5.88 -14.36
C PRO A 36 -3.72 5.39 -15.71
N ARG A 37 -2.96 6.24 -16.39
CA ARG A 37 -2.29 5.91 -17.66
C ARG A 37 -0.89 6.49 -17.66
N PRO A 38 0.10 5.79 -18.25
CA PRO A 38 1.44 6.34 -18.40
C PRO A 38 1.39 7.73 -19.04
N GLY A 39 1.95 8.70 -18.34
CA GLY A 39 2.02 10.11 -18.74
C GLY A 39 3.39 10.69 -18.40
N ALA A 40 3.43 12.00 -18.16
CA ALA A 40 4.63 12.69 -17.73
C ALA A 40 5.19 12.12 -16.41
N TRP A 41 6.50 12.13 -16.29
CA TRP A 41 7.19 11.79 -15.05
C TRP A 41 6.98 12.90 -14.01
N ARG A 42 6.74 12.50 -12.78
CA ARG A 42 6.68 13.39 -11.61
C ARG A 42 7.90 13.12 -10.74
N THR A 43 8.59 14.15 -10.34
CA THR A 43 9.81 14.04 -9.50
C THR A 43 9.50 14.52 -8.10
N PHE A 44 9.88 13.70 -7.13
CA PHE A 44 9.66 13.98 -5.71
C PHE A 44 10.98 13.97 -4.95
N GLU A 45 11.06 14.85 -3.97
CA GLU A 45 12.05 14.80 -2.90
C GLU A 45 11.34 14.31 -1.64
N VAL A 46 11.87 13.23 -1.04
CA VAL A 46 11.32 12.59 0.15
C VAL A 46 12.37 12.60 1.23
N VAL A 47 12.07 13.27 2.34
CA VAL A 47 12.98 13.41 3.49
C VAL A 47 12.47 12.54 4.62
N THR A 48 13.32 11.62 5.09
CA THR A 48 13.09 10.82 6.30
C THR A 48 14.06 11.29 7.37
N ARG A 49 13.54 11.86 8.45
CA ARG A 49 14.32 12.28 9.63
C ARG A 49 13.98 11.40 10.81
N MET A 50 14.98 10.90 11.50
CA MET A 50 14.85 10.06 12.68
C MET A 50 15.67 10.60 13.85
N GLU A 51 15.07 10.56 15.05
CA GLU A 51 15.69 10.96 16.31
C GLU A 51 15.44 9.84 17.34
N ILE A 52 16.50 9.37 17.99
CA ILE A 52 16.39 8.31 18.99
C ILE A 52 16.58 8.94 20.38
N GLY A 53 15.47 9.15 21.09
CA GLY A 53 15.45 9.92 22.33
C GLY A 53 15.98 9.18 23.56
N LYS A 54 16.10 7.86 23.53
CA LYS A 54 16.59 7.03 24.63
C LYS A 54 17.70 6.11 24.16
N ALA A 55 18.79 6.72 23.70
CA ALA A 55 19.96 5.96 23.30
C ALA A 55 20.69 5.43 24.55
N GLU A 56 20.75 4.12 24.67
CA GLU A 56 21.49 3.41 25.71
C GLU A 56 22.61 2.61 25.03
N ARG A 57 23.86 2.86 25.36
CA ARG A 57 24.99 2.16 24.74
C ARG A 57 25.00 2.26 23.21
N LYS A 58 25.59 1.25 22.53
CA LYS A 58 25.62 1.18 21.06
C LYS A 58 24.19 1.25 20.49
N THR A 59 23.99 2.21 19.60
CA THR A 59 22.71 2.44 18.94
C THR A 59 22.90 2.34 17.45
N GLN A 60 21.92 1.81 16.74
CA GLN A 60 21.94 1.69 15.28
C GLN A 60 20.54 1.86 14.67
N ALA A 61 20.51 2.31 13.43
CA ALA A 61 19.28 2.50 12.69
C ALA A 61 19.43 2.06 11.23
N TRP A 62 18.31 1.69 10.62
CA TRP A 62 18.20 1.30 9.21
C TRP A 62 17.02 2.02 8.58
N ILE A 63 17.30 2.84 7.58
CA ILE A 63 16.28 3.58 6.85
C ILE A 63 16.15 2.98 5.46
N PRO A 64 14.95 2.51 5.04
CA PRO A 64 14.77 2.05 3.68
C PRO A 64 15.04 3.19 2.70
N VAL A 65 15.84 2.91 1.67
CA VAL A 65 16.07 3.83 0.55
C VAL A 65 15.54 3.22 -0.74
N PRO A 66 15.12 4.04 -1.74
CA PRO A 66 14.57 3.53 -2.99
C PRO A 66 15.58 2.72 -3.77
N ALA A 67 15.40 1.39 -3.86
CA ALA A 67 16.21 0.45 -4.64
C ALA A 67 15.53 0.02 -5.95
N VAL A 68 14.23 0.30 -6.09
CA VAL A 68 13.47 -0.05 -7.29
C VAL A 68 13.89 0.86 -8.45
N ASN A 69 14.16 0.25 -9.62
CA ASN A 69 14.39 0.94 -10.88
C ASN A 69 13.66 0.17 -11.99
N GLU A 70 12.48 0.66 -12.32
CA GLU A 70 11.63 0.10 -13.36
C GLU A 70 11.47 1.15 -14.46
N PRO A 71 12.05 0.94 -15.63
CA PRO A 71 12.21 2.00 -16.64
C PRO A 71 10.89 2.61 -17.10
N GLU A 72 9.78 1.89 -16.91
CA GLU A 72 8.49 2.35 -17.36
C GLU A 72 7.70 3.18 -16.36
N TRP A 73 7.98 3.07 -15.06
CA TRP A 73 7.10 3.72 -14.07
C TRP A 73 7.80 4.28 -12.82
N PHE A 74 9.04 3.84 -12.51
CA PHE A 74 9.75 4.30 -11.32
C PHE A 74 11.26 4.35 -11.51
N ARG A 75 11.88 5.44 -11.04
CA ARG A 75 13.33 5.65 -11.06
C ARG A 75 13.79 6.17 -9.70
N SER A 76 14.76 5.49 -9.11
CA SER A 76 15.55 6.06 -8.03
C SER A 76 16.54 7.06 -8.63
N LEU A 77 16.57 8.28 -8.12
CA LEU A 77 17.49 9.35 -8.53
C LEU A 77 18.59 9.58 -7.48
N GLY A 78 18.71 8.63 -6.53
CA GLY A 78 19.71 8.64 -5.48
C GLY A 78 19.23 9.19 -4.15
N SER A 79 20.03 8.92 -3.13
CA SER A 79 19.79 9.36 -1.75
C SER A 79 21.04 10.02 -1.18
N GLN A 80 20.84 11.05 -0.36
CA GLN A 80 21.86 11.75 0.41
C GLN A 80 21.45 11.75 1.88
N TRP A 81 22.42 11.86 2.79
CA TRP A 81 22.13 11.84 4.22
C TRP A 81 23.05 12.72 5.03
N THR A 82 22.57 13.11 6.19
CA THR A 82 23.34 13.73 7.26
C THR A 82 23.07 12.99 8.57
N THR A 83 24.10 12.81 9.38
CA THR A 83 23.99 12.16 10.69
C THR A 83 25.18 12.55 11.56
N ASN A 84 25.05 12.42 12.88
CA ASN A 84 26.15 12.48 13.84
C ASN A 84 26.75 11.09 14.14
N GLY A 85 26.37 10.06 13.38
CA GLY A 85 26.91 8.70 13.45
C GLY A 85 27.73 8.31 12.23
N SER A 86 28.18 7.06 12.19
CA SER A 86 28.81 6.44 11.02
C SER A 86 27.74 5.81 10.14
N ALA A 87 27.67 6.20 8.88
CA ALA A 87 26.63 5.75 7.95
C ALA A 87 27.20 5.08 6.71
N SER A 88 26.55 4.02 6.26
CA SER A 88 26.85 3.32 5.00
C SER A 88 25.58 2.78 4.36
N LEU A 89 25.56 2.72 3.02
CA LEU A 89 24.53 1.98 2.32
C LEU A 89 24.78 0.48 2.46
N ALA A 90 23.74 -0.24 2.80
CA ALA A 90 23.71 -1.69 2.88
C ALA A 90 22.54 -2.23 2.06
N HIS A 91 22.63 -3.46 1.63
CA HIS A 91 21.56 -4.15 0.92
C HIS A 91 21.39 -5.57 1.45
N ASP A 92 20.15 -6.03 1.46
CA ASP A 92 19.85 -7.41 1.76
C ASP A 92 20.26 -8.31 0.59
N ALA A 93 21.08 -9.31 0.86
CA ALA A 93 21.70 -10.15 -0.17
C ALA A 93 20.68 -11.00 -0.96
N LEU A 94 19.51 -11.28 -0.37
CA LEU A 94 18.49 -12.13 -0.99
C LEU A 94 17.50 -11.34 -1.83
N SER A 95 17.06 -10.21 -1.34
CA SER A 95 16.00 -9.40 -1.95
C SER A 95 16.52 -8.17 -2.69
N GLY A 96 17.77 -7.78 -2.45
CA GLY A 96 18.33 -6.53 -2.97
C GLY A 96 17.72 -5.27 -2.35
N ALA A 97 16.95 -5.39 -1.26
CA ALA A 97 16.42 -4.23 -0.56
C ALA A 97 17.54 -3.38 -0.01
N GLU A 98 17.57 -2.11 -0.35
CA GLU A 98 18.59 -1.16 0.10
C GLU A 98 18.14 -0.40 1.34
N MET A 99 19.11 -0.11 2.21
CA MET A 99 18.91 0.66 3.43
C MET A 99 20.14 1.49 3.77
N LEU A 100 19.94 2.65 4.35
CA LEU A 100 21.01 3.37 5.03
C LEU A 100 21.15 2.76 6.43
N HIS A 101 22.31 2.17 6.72
CA HIS A 101 22.68 1.70 8.05
C HIS A 101 23.52 2.74 8.74
N VAL A 102 23.12 3.16 9.94
CA VAL A 102 23.83 4.15 10.76
C VAL A 102 24.12 3.56 12.12
N GLU A 103 25.33 3.74 12.60
CA GLU A 103 25.81 3.32 13.91
C GLU A 103 26.30 4.51 14.73
N TRP A 104 25.91 4.55 16.01
CA TRP A 104 26.40 5.51 16.98
C TRP A 104 27.13 4.78 18.12
N PRO A 105 28.29 5.32 18.54
CA PRO A 105 29.05 4.73 19.63
C PRO A 105 28.33 4.85 20.99
N ASP A 106 28.80 4.11 21.95
CA ASP A 106 28.37 4.27 23.34
C ASP A 106 28.61 5.71 23.78
N GLY A 107 27.61 6.32 24.42
CA GLY A 107 27.69 7.68 24.94
C GLY A 107 27.08 8.76 24.01
N GLU A 108 26.76 8.45 22.75
CA GLU A 108 25.94 9.38 21.95
C GLU A 108 24.52 9.39 22.52
N ARG A 109 24.10 10.58 23.01
CA ARG A 109 22.80 10.72 23.70
C ARG A 109 21.67 11.20 22.79
N ASN A 110 22.01 11.75 21.64
CA ASN A 110 21.08 12.33 20.69
C ASN A 110 21.35 11.82 19.28
N PRO A 111 21.24 10.50 19.04
CA PRO A 111 21.37 9.96 17.70
C PRO A 111 20.35 10.59 16.77
N VAL A 112 20.83 11.18 15.68
CA VAL A 112 20.00 11.81 14.67
C VAL A 112 20.51 11.47 13.29
N LEU A 113 19.57 11.24 12.39
CA LEU A 113 19.84 11.10 10.97
C LEU A 113 18.74 11.72 10.13
N GLU A 114 19.10 12.18 8.95
CA GLU A 114 18.16 12.63 7.94
C GLU A 114 18.61 12.08 6.58
N VAL A 115 17.67 11.47 5.86
CA VAL A 115 17.88 10.92 4.52
C VAL A 115 16.99 11.66 3.54
N THR A 116 17.57 12.25 2.52
CA THR A 116 16.84 12.86 1.40
C THR A 116 16.98 11.96 0.18
N SER A 117 15.87 11.37 -0.25
CA SER A 117 15.79 10.55 -1.46
C SER A 117 15.07 11.30 -2.56
N ARG A 118 15.59 11.25 -3.79
CA ARG A 118 14.88 11.76 -4.96
C ARG A 118 14.42 10.62 -5.84
N ILE A 119 13.19 10.71 -6.32
CA ILE A 119 12.60 9.70 -7.19
C ILE A 119 11.82 10.36 -8.32
N ALA A 120 11.70 9.64 -9.43
CA ALA A 120 10.72 9.95 -10.45
C ALA A 120 9.74 8.79 -10.59
N THR A 121 8.46 9.11 -10.71
CA THR A 121 7.38 8.12 -10.85
C THR A 121 6.32 8.61 -11.83
N ARG A 122 5.57 7.71 -12.42
CA ARG A 122 4.40 8.01 -13.24
C ARG A 122 3.35 6.92 -13.12
N ASP A 123 2.15 7.20 -13.61
CA ASP A 123 1.07 6.23 -13.63
C ASP A 123 1.46 4.98 -14.44
N ARG A 124 0.85 3.88 -14.08
CA ARG A 124 1.06 2.58 -14.68
C ARG A 124 -0.26 1.94 -15.05
N ALA A 125 -0.34 1.39 -16.25
CA ALA A 125 -1.51 0.67 -16.74
C ALA A 125 -1.11 -0.43 -17.71
N THR A 126 -1.82 -1.56 -17.64
CA THR A 126 -1.70 -2.71 -18.53
C THR A 126 -2.93 -2.76 -19.45
N ASP A 127 -2.71 -2.78 -20.76
CA ASP A 127 -3.79 -2.97 -21.73
C ASP A 127 -3.97 -4.47 -22.02
N PHE A 128 -4.91 -5.10 -21.32
CA PHE A 128 -5.20 -6.54 -21.51
C PHE A 128 -5.78 -6.89 -22.89
N ALA A 129 -6.21 -5.92 -23.67
CA ALA A 129 -6.65 -6.14 -25.04
C ALA A 129 -5.48 -6.26 -26.04
N LYS A 130 -4.27 -5.83 -25.61
CA LYS A 130 -3.08 -5.80 -26.48
C LYS A 130 -1.91 -6.54 -25.83
N PRO A 131 -1.92 -7.88 -25.79
CA PRO A 131 -0.77 -8.62 -25.30
C PRO A 131 0.47 -8.30 -26.14
N GLY A 132 1.57 -7.99 -25.45
CA GLY A 132 2.87 -7.76 -26.04
C GLY A 132 3.73 -9.03 -26.06
N ARG A 133 5.04 -8.81 -26.20
CA ARG A 133 6.06 -9.88 -26.09
C ARG A 133 7.14 -9.44 -25.08
N PRO A 134 6.79 -9.28 -23.80
CA PRO A 134 7.80 -8.97 -22.79
C PRO A 134 8.83 -10.09 -22.75
N ALA A 135 10.06 -9.76 -22.39
CA ALA A 135 11.08 -10.77 -22.17
C ALA A 135 10.60 -11.72 -21.05
N PRO A 136 10.74 -13.05 -21.24
CA PRO A 136 10.46 -13.99 -20.17
C PRO A 136 11.29 -13.66 -18.92
N LEU A 137 10.72 -13.91 -17.74
CA LEU A 137 11.50 -13.83 -16.51
C LEU A 137 12.71 -14.77 -16.59
N ALA A 138 13.87 -14.30 -16.14
CA ALA A 138 15.01 -15.17 -15.90
C ALA A 138 14.61 -16.28 -14.92
N ALA A 139 15.17 -17.48 -15.09
CA ALA A 139 14.79 -18.63 -14.27
C ALA A 139 14.91 -18.36 -12.76
N THR A 140 16.00 -17.70 -12.35
CA THR A 140 16.25 -17.29 -10.97
C THR A 140 15.22 -16.28 -10.44
N GLU A 141 14.83 -15.31 -11.28
CA GLU A 141 13.80 -14.33 -10.93
C GLU A 141 12.42 -14.99 -10.83
N ARG A 142 12.11 -15.89 -11.74
CA ARG A 142 10.88 -16.68 -11.68
C ARG A 142 10.81 -17.52 -10.41
N GLU A 143 11.88 -18.23 -10.08
CA GLU A 143 11.97 -19.06 -8.88
C GLU A 143 11.81 -18.22 -7.60
N SER A 144 12.50 -17.09 -7.49
CA SER A 144 12.41 -16.22 -6.33
C SER A 144 11.00 -15.64 -6.13
N ASN A 145 10.27 -15.37 -7.21
CA ASN A 145 8.91 -14.83 -7.17
C ASN A 145 7.81 -15.91 -7.12
N LEU A 146 8.17 -17.18 -7.09
CA LEU A 146 7.29 -18.32 -6.79
C LEU A 146 7.55 -18.90 -5.41
N ARG A 147 8.72 -18.62 -4.81
CA ARG A 147 9.12 -19.16 -3.51
C ARG A 147 8.29 -18.58 -2.39
N GLY A 148 7.94 -19.41 -1.41
CA GLY A 148 7.38 -18.95 -0.13
C GLY A 148 8.42 -18.22 0.72
N THR A 149 7.94 -17.40 1.65
CA THR A 149 8.72 -16.72 2.69
C THR A 149 8.14 -17.08 4.06
N GLU A 150 8.77 -16.64 5.14
CA GLU A 150 8.34 -17.01 6.50
C GLU A 150 6.86 -16.69 6.76
N LEU A 151 6.41 -15.50 6.39
CA LEU A 151 5.03 -15.05 6.60
C LEU A 151 4.10 -15.32 5.41
N ILE A 152 4.65 -15.66 4.25
CA ILE A 152 3.91 -15.89 2.99
C ILE A 152 4.31 -17.25 2.42
N PRO A 153 4.02 -18.37 3.10
CA PRO A 153 4.25 -19.70 2.55
C PRO A 153 3.31 -19.97 1.37
N VAL A 154 3.65 -20.98 0.54
CA VAL A 154 2.91 -21.32 -0.68
C VAL A 154 2.26 -22.70 -0.62
N ASP A 155 2.38 -23.39 0.50
CA ASP A 155 1.88 -24.75 0.78
C ASP A 155 0.77 -24.75 1.86
N GLY A 156 0.36 -25.93 2.31
CA GLY A 156 -0.65 -26.12 3.34
C GLY A 156 -1.95 -25.39 3.02
N ILE A 157 -2.49 -24.66 4.03
CA ILE A 157 -3.76 -23.93 3.90
C ILE A 157 -3.75 -22.88 2.77
N VAL A 158 -2.58 -22.30 2.46
CA VAL A 158 -2.44 -21.35 1.35
C VAL A 158 -2.68 -22.07 0.02
N LYS A 159 -2.07 -23.24 -0.16
CA LYS A 159 -2.26 -24.08 -1.36
C LYS A 159 -3.70 -24.56 -1.49
N GLU A 160 -4.28 -25.06 -0.42
CA GLU A 160 -5.67 -25.51 -0.41
C GLU A 160 -6.66 -24.40 -0.77
N THR A 161 -6.41 -23.19 -0.25
CA THR A 161 -7.25 -22.00 -0.54
C THR A 161 -7.07 -21.56 -1.99
N SER A 162 -5.81 -21.46 -2.44
CA SER A 162 -5.48 -21.08 -3.81
C SER A 162 -6.11 -22.02 -4.83
N ASP A 163 -5.98 -23.35 -4.65
CA ASP A 163 -6.53 -24.36 -5.56
C ASP A 163 -8.05 -24.25 -5.71
N LYS A 164 -8.76 -23.97 -4.60
CA LYS A 164 -10.22 -23.74 -4.63
C LYS A 164 -10.58 -22.51 -5.44
N ILE A 165 -9.82 -21.41 -5.28
CA ILE A 165 -10.07 -20.15 -5.97
C ILE A 165 -9.86 -20.31 -7.48
N VAL A 166 -8.77 -20.98 -7.89
CA VAL A 166 -8.38 -21.06 -9.30
C VAL A 166 -8.89 -22.30 -10.03
N ALA A 167 -9.77 -23.11 -9.42
CA ALA A 167 -10.21 -24.39 -9.95
C ALA A 167 -10.80 -24.33 -11.38
N GLY A 168 -11.37 -23.21 -11.80
CA GLY A 168 -11.92 -23.00 -13.15
C GLY A 168 -11.00 -22.24 -14.11
N ALA A 169 -9.88 -21.69 -13.61
CA ALA A 169 -8.99 -20.81 -14.38
C ALA A 169 -8.05 -21.62 -15.26
N LYS A 170 -7.95 -21.24 -16.54
CA LYS A 170 -7.13 -21.92 -17.56
C LYS A 170 -5.81 -21.20 -17.84
N THR A 171 -5.75 -19.92 -17.61
CA THR A 171 -4.58 -19.06 -17.88
C THR A 171 -4.10 -18.37 -16.61
N ASP A 172 -2.84 -17.92 -16.60
CA ASP A 172 -2.30 -17.18 -15.47
C ASP A 172 -3.03 -15.85 -15.25
N VAL A 173 -3.54 -15.22 -16.31
CA VAL A 173 -4.40 -14.02 -16.21
C VAL A 173 -5.70 -14.35 -15.46
N GLU A 174 -6.36 -15.45 -15.81
CA GLU A 174 -7.59 -15.89 -15.14
C GLU A 174 -7.34 -16.25 -13.68
N LYS A 175 -6.23 -16.97 -13.37
CA LYS A 175 -5.85 -17.29 -11.99
C LYS A 175 -5.61 -16.03 -11.16
N ALA A 176 -4.78 -15.12 -11.66
CA ALA A 176 -4.44 -13.88 -11.00
C ALA A 176 -5.70 -13.01 -10.76
N ARG A 177 -6.60 -12.95 -11.75
CA ARG A 177 -7.87 -12.24 -11.62
C ARG A 177 -8.79 -12.90 -10.60
N ALA A 178 -8.94 -14.21 -10.63
CA ALA A 178 -9.77 -14.94 -9.68
C ALA A 178 -9.30 -14.72 -8.23
N ILE A 179 -7.99 -14.75 -8.00
CA ILE A 179 -7.40 -14.48 -6.68
C ILE A 179 -7.65 -13.02 -6.26
N TYR A 180 -7.47 -12.06 -7.17
CA TYR A 180 -7.75 -10.66 -6.91
C TYR A 180 -9.20 -10.42 -6.48
N GLU A 181 -10.15 -10.93 -7.25
CA GLU A 181 -11.57 -10.81 -6.96
C GLU A 181 -11.91 -11.50 -5.62
N TRP A 182 -11.34 -12.69 -5.37
CA TRP A 182 -11.55 -13.39 -4.11
C TRP A 182 -11.03 -12.59 -2.91
N VAL A 183 -9.83 -12.02 -2.99
CA VAL A 183 -9.28 -11.16 -1.92
C VAL A 183 -10.18 -9.94 -1.71
N VAL A 184 -10.59 -9.27 -2.79
CA VAL A 184 -11.51 -8.12 -2.67
C VAL A 184 -12.83 -8.51 -2.02
N ASP A 185 -13.42 -9.66 -2.34
CA ASP A 185 -14.74 -10.05 -1.83
C ASP A 185 -14.71 -10.64 -0.42
N ASN A 186 -13.63 -11.33 -0.03
CA ASN A 186 -13.58 -12.09 1.22
C ASN A 186 -12.78 -11.42 2.33
N THR A 187 -12.01 -10.35 2.04
CA THR A 187 -11.25 -9.62 3.06
C THR A 187 -11.94 -8.31 3.44
N PHE A 188 -11.43 -7.67 4.47
CA PHE A 188 -11.84 -6.31 4.82
C PHE A 188 -10.66 -5.52 5.39
N ARG A 189 -10.71 -4.19 5.21
CA ARG A 189 -9.74 -3.32 5.87
C ARG A 189 -10.13 -3.14 7.34
N ASP A 190 -9.25 -3.53 8.25
CA ASP A 190 -9.45 -3.36 9.68
C ASP A 190 -8.71 -2.11 10.19
N ALA A 191 -9.48 -1.10 10.62
CA ALA A 191 -8.93 0.13 11.17
C ALA A 191 -8.04 -0.10 12.40
N LYS A 192 -8.29 -1.17 13.18
CA LYS A 192 -7.56 -1.50 14.41
C LYS A 192 -6.20 -2.14 14.15
N THR A 193 -5.95 -2.66 12.95
CA THR A 193 -4.64 -3.21 12.57
C THR A 193 -3.55 -2.15 12.76
N ARG A 194 -2.50 -2.51 13.48
CA ARG A 194 -1.38 -1.62 13.76
C ARG A 194 -0.49 -1.45 12.51
N GLY A 195 -0.08 -0.22 12.22
CA GLY A 195 0.71 0.07 11.03
C GLY A 195 0.02 -0.38 9.75
N CYS A 196 0.74 -1.12 8.91
CA CYS A 196 0.22 -1.72 7.66
C CYS A 196 -0.18 -3.20 7.82
N GLY A 197 -0.09 -3.76 9.02
CA GLY A 197 -0.25 -5.19 9.29
C GLY A 197 1.09 -5.92 9.28
N ASN A 198 1.05 -7.23 9.49
CA ASN A 198 2.23 -8.09 9.58
C ASN A 198 2.47 -8.92 8.31
N GLY A 199 1.41 -9.18 7.53
CA GLY A 199 1.48 -10.04 6.36
C GLY A 199 1.53 -11.54 6.67
N ASP A 200 1.11 -11.98 7.87
CA ASP A 200 1.01 -13.41 8.22
C ASP A 200 -0.27 -14.02 7.63
N ILE A 201 -0.17 -14.50 6.41
CA ILE A 201 -1.31 -15.03 5.66
C ILE A 201 -1.81 -16.36 6.21
N VAL A 202 -0.96 -17.15 6.88
CA VAL A 202 -1.38 -18.40 7.50
C VAL A 202 -2.23 -18.15 8.72
N ALA A 203 -1.85 -17.18 9.57
CA ALA A 203 -2.67 -16.78 10.70
C ALA A 203 -4.04 -16.25 10.26
N MET A 204 -4.08 -15.45 9.19
CA MET A 204 -5.33 -14.96 8.59
C MET A 204 -6.23 -16.12 8.13
N LEU A 205 -5.71 -17.03 7.32
CA LEU A 205 -6.49 -18.15 6.77
C LEU A 205 -6.94 -19.14 7.84
N LYS A 206 -6.07 -19.49 8.80
CA LYS A 206 -6.42 -20.43 9.88
C LYS A 206 -7.44 -19.88 10.86
N SER A 207 -7.36 -18.60 11.19
CA SER A 207 -8.33 -17.98 12.09
C SER A 207 -9.68 -17.69 11.43
N GLY A 208 -9.72 -17.64 10.09
CA GLY A 208 -10.89 -17.16 9.33
C GLY A 208 -11.12 -15.66 9.46
N ASN A 209 -10.28 -14.93 10.23
CA ASN A 209 -10.32 -13.48 10.29
C ASN A 209 -9.46 -12.92 9.15
N LEU A 210 -10.09 -12.53 8.06
CA LEU A 210 -9.44 -11.97 6.87
C LEU A 210 -9.39 -10.43 6.90
N GLY A 211 -9.48 -9.84 8.08
CA GLY A 211 -9.29 -8.40 8.29
C GLY A 211 -7.81 -8.03 8.38
N GLY A 212 -7.46 -6.87 7.83
CA GLY A 212 -6.08 -6.38 7.88
C GLY A 212 -5.91 -5.04 7.17
N LYS A 213 -4.67 -4.67 6.93
CA LYS A 213 -4.32 -3.51 6.09
C LYS A 213 -3.51 -3.94 4.86
N CYS A 214 -2.80 -3.00 4.25
CA CYS A 214 -2.18 -3.25 2.96
C CYS A 214 -1.16 -4.40 2.96
N ALA A 215 -0.34 -4.54 4.02
CA ALA A 215 0.62 -5.64 4.10
C ALA A 215 -0.06 -7.01 4.23
N ASP A 216 -1.18 -7.07 4.94
CA ASP A 216 -1.94 -8.32 5.11
C ASP A 216 -2.64 -8.74 3.81
N LEU A 217 -3.39 -7.81 3.21
CA LEU A 217 -4.23 -8.11 2.05
C LEU A 217 -3.40 -8.34 0.77
N ASN A 218 -2.33 -7.56 0.57
CA ASN A 218 -1.46 -7.75 -0.59
C ASN A 218 -0.58 -8.99 -0.43
N ALA A 219 -0.06 -9.28 0.78
CA ALA A 219 0.66 -10.52 1.06
C ALA A 219 -0.23 -11.76 0.80
N LEU A 220 -1.50 -11.71 1.21
CA LEU A 220 -2.46 -12.78 0.93
C LEU A 220 -2.63 -12.99 -0.58
N TYR A 221 -2.78 -11.91 -1.35
CA TYR A 221 -2.82 -11.97 -2.81
C TYR A 221 -1.55 -12.62 -3.38
N VAL A 222 -0.38 -12.16 -2.95
CA VAL A 222 0.93 -12.65 -3.43
C VAL A 222 1.11 -14.13 -3.09
N GLY A 223 0.81 -14.56 -1.87
CA GLY A 223 0.93 -15.95 -1.45
C GLY A 223 0.03 -16.89 -2.24
N LEU A 224 -1.24 -16.50 -2.44
CA LEU A 224 -2.19 -17.27 -3.24
C LEU A 224 -1.78 -17.35 -4.73
N ALA A 225 -1.26 -16.24 -5.31
CA ALA A 225 -0.78 -16.23 -6.68
C ALA A 225 0.45 -17.12 -6.88
N ARG A 226 1.45 -17.02 -5.99
CA ARG A 226 2.64 -17.90 -5.98
C ARG A 226 2.25 -19.36 -5.87
N SER A 227 1.33 -19.67 -4.98
CA SER A 227 0.81 -21.03 -4.77
C SER A 227 0.07 -21.59 -6.00
N ALA A 228 -0.58 -20.72 -6.78
CA ALA A 228 -1.19 -21.08 -8.08
C ALA A 228 -0.18 -21.23 -9.23
N GLY A 229 1.13 -21.04 -8.98
CA GLY A 229 2.20 -21.07 -9.96
C GLY A 229 2.39 -19.79 -10.77
N VAL A 230 1.77 -18.68 -10.35
CA VAL A 230 1.91 -17.37 -10.99
C VAL A 230 2.91 -16.53 -10.19
N PRO A 231 4.06 -16.12 -10.80
CA PRO A 231 5.05 -15.33 -10.10
C PRO A 231 4.45 -14.00 -9.63
N ALA A 232 4.63 -13.68 -8.35
CA ALA A 232 4.08 -12.48 -7.74
C ALA A 232 5.03 -11.92 -6.68
N ARG A 233 4.98 -10.59 -6.46
CA ARG A 233 5.79 -9.90 -5.45
C ARG A 233 5.03 -8.76 -4.80
N ASP A 234 5.31 -8.50 -3.53
CA ASP A 234 4.93 -7.27 -2.89
C ASP A 234 5.89 -6.15 -3.29
N VAL A 235 5.39 -4.92 -3.28
CA VAL A 235 6.19 -3.71 -3.49
C VAL A 235 5.95 -2.78 -2.31
N TYR A 236 6.97 -2.56 -1.50
CA TYR A 236 6.90 -1.76 -0.29
C TYR A 236 7.26 -0.31 -0.55
N GLY A 237 6.48 0.62 0.01
CA GLY A 237 6.70 2.02 -0.27
C GLY A 237 5.87 2.99 0.58
N VAL A 238 5.79 4.23 0.12
CA VAL A 238 5.04 5.30 0.79
C VAL A 238 4.34 6.19 -0.24
N ARG A 239 3.11 6.63 0.06
CA ARG A 239 2.43 7.63 -0.76
C ARG A 239 3.10 8.99 -0.59
N VAL A 240 3.30 9.71 -1.70
CA VAL A 240 4.05 10.98 -1.73
C VAL A 240 3.22 12.17 -2.18
N ALA A 241 1.99 11.94 -2.67
CA ALA A 241 1.11 12.99 -3.14
C ALA A 241 -0.38 12.63 -3.00
N PRO A 242 -1.29 13.62 -3.07
CA PRO A 242 -2.72 13.36 -3.22
C PRO A 242 -3.01 12.57 -4.50
N SER A 243 -4.11 11.82 -4.50
CA SER A 243 -4.63 11.24 -5.75
C SER A 243 -5.18 12.32 -6.66
N LYS A 244 -4.77 12.32 -7.92
CA LYS A 244 -5.30 13.23 -8.95
C LYS A 244 -6.66 12.79 -9.52
N PHE A 245 -7.12 11.60 -9.13
CA PHE A 245 -8.41 11.04 -9.55
C PHE A 245 -9.53 11.26 -8.52
N GLY A 246 -9.31 12.13 -7.52
CA GLY A 246 -10.34 12.51 -6.56
C GLY A 246 -10.51 11.57 -5.36
N TYR A 247 -9.74 10.48 -5.27
CA TYR A 247 -9.77 9.57 -4.11
C TYR A 247 -8.94 10.13 -2.95
N LYS A 248 -9.61 10.55 -1.88
CA LYS A 248 -8.93 11.02 -0.67
C LYS A 248 -8.20 9.88 0.05
N SER A 249 -8.77 8.68 0.03
CA SER A 249 -8.20 7.48 0.65
C SER A 249 -6.95 6.96 -0.07
N LEU A 250 -6.79 7.22 -1.38
CA LEU A 250 -5.69 6.71 -2.20
C LEU A 250 -4.52 7.69 -2.37
N GLY A 251 -4.52 8.78 -1.63
CA GLY A 251 -3.47 9.80 -1.65
C GLY A 251 -3.05 10.27 -0.25
N THR A 252 -2.30 11.36 -0.20
CA THR A 252 -1.92 12.05 1.02
C THR A 252 -2.65 13.39 1.13
N GLY A 253 -2.98 13.81 2.35
CA GLY A 253 -3.63 15.11 2.59
C GLY A 253 -2.65 16.26 2.87
N SER A 254 -1.33 15.96 3.00
CA SER A 254 -0.30 16.94 3.32
C SER A 254 1.07 16.48 2.82
N GLN A 255 2.09 17.33 2.96
CA GLN A 255 3.48 16.97 2.71
C GLN A 255 4.07 16.05 3.80
N ILE A 256 3.50 16.01 4.99
CA ILE A 256 3.92 15.07 6.04
C ILE A 256 3.24 13.74 5.77
N VAL A 257 4.05 12.77 5.37
CA VAL A 257 3.59 11.45 4.90
C VAL A 257 4.04 10.30 5.82
N THR A 258 4.38 10.63 7.06
CA THR A 258 4.90 9.68 8.06
C THR A 258 3.98 8.48 8.32
N LYS A 259 2.67 8.63 8.07
CA LYS A 259 1.68 7.56 8.23
C LYS A 259 1.09 7.09 6.89
N ALA A 260 1.77 7.38 5.79
CA ALA A 260 1.30 7.08 4.45
C ALA A 260 2.03 5.88 3.81
N GLN A 261 2.69 5.04 4.63
CA GLN A 261 3.25 3.77 4.15
C GLN A 261 2.14 2.95 3.52
N HIS A 262 2.48 2.35 2.39
CA HIS A 262 1.57 1.52 1.63
C HIS A 262 2.35 0.53 0.79
N CYS A 263 2.01 -0.75 0.88
CA CYS A 263 2.49 -1.78 -0.03
C CYS A 263 1.46 -2.02 -1.13
N ARG A 264 1.96 -2.41 -2.28
CA ARG A 264 1.22 -2.84 -3.46
C ARG A 264 1.72 -4.22 -3.86
N SER A 265 1.15 -4.82 -4.86
CA SER A 265 1.60 -6.10 -5.39
C SER A 265 1.71 -6.08 -6.91
N GLU A 266 2.54 -6.96 -7.44
CA GLU A 266 2.69 -7.22 -8.86
C GLU A 266 2.58 -8.70 -9.13
N VAL A 267 2.09 -9.04 -10.31
CA VAL A 267 2.03 -10.41 -10.81
C VAL A 267 2.62 -10.45 -12.21
N TYR A 268 3.47 -11.45 -12.50
CA TYR A 268 4.03 -11.61 -13.83
C TYR A 268 3.10 -12.44 -14.70
N LEU A 269 2.61 -11.84 -15.77
CA LEU A 269 1.70 -12.47 -16.71
C LEU A 269 2.33 -12.58 -18.11
N ALA A 270 2.27 -13.77 -18.69
CA ALA A 270 2.74 -13.98 -20.05
C ALA A 270 2.01 -13.04 -21.03
N GLY A 271 2.77 -12.37 -21.87
CA GLY A 271 2.25 -11.35 -22.78
C GLY A 271 2.13 -9.94 -22.20
N PHE A 272 2.29 -9.76 -20.87
CA PHE A 272 2.10 -8.46 -20.21
C PHE A 272 3.28 -8.05 -19.33
N GLY A 273 4.15 -8.99 -18.93
CA GLY A 273 5.22 -8.70 -17.97
C GLY A 273 4.70 -8.54 -16.55
N TRP A 274 5.34 -7.68 -15.76
CA TRP A 274 4.90 -7.34 -14.42
C TRP A 274 3.66 -6.44 -14.47
N VAL A 275 2.55 -6.96 -14.00
CA VAL A 275 1.24 -6.30 -13.97
C VAL A 275 0.96 -5.78 -12.56
N PRO A 276 0.61 -4.49 -12.40
CA PRO A 276 0.28 -3.91 -11.11
C PRO A 276 -1.06 -4.42 -10.59
N VAL A 277 -1.11 -4.73 -9.27
CA VAL A 277 -2.32 -5.21 -8.59
C VAL A 277 -2.40 -4.62 -7.18
N ASP A 278 -3.58 -4.20 -6.74
CA ASP A 278 -3.77 -3.67 -5.39
C ASP A 278 -5.18 -3.91 -4.84
N PRO A 279 -5.50 -5.13 -4.38
CA PRO A 279 -6.78 -5.43 -3.76
C PRO A 279 -6.97 -4.70 -2.42
N ALA A 280 -5.88 -4.37 -1.71
CA ALA A 280 -5.94 -3.67 -0.44
C ALA A 280 -6.47 -2.24 -0.59
N ASP A 281 -6.16 -1.55 -1.68
CA ASP A 281 -6.69 -0.22 -1.95
C ASP A 281 -8.19 -0.22 -2.27
N VAL A 282 -8.72 -1.28 -2.89
CA VAL A 282 -10.16 -1.43 -3.05
C VAL A 282 -10.84 -1.47 -1.68
N ARG A 283 -10.33 -2.28 -0.76
CA ARG A 283 -10.87 -2.37 0.61
C ARG A 283 -10.64 -1.10 1.42
N LYS A 284 -9.58 -0.33 1.10
CA LYS A 284 -9.35 0.98 1.68
C LYS A 284 -10.39 2.00 1.22
N VAL A 285 -10.75 2.01 -0.07
CA VAL A 285 -11.83 2.85 -0.60
C VAL A 285 -13.15 2.52 0.11
N VAL A 286 -13.48 1.24 0.28
CA VAL A 286 -14.68 0.83 1.03
C VAL A 286 -14.74 1.46 2.42
N LEU A 287 -13.67 1.37 3.19
CA LEU A 287 -13.68 1.82 4.58
C LEU A 287 -13.46 3.34 4.73
N GLU A 288 -12.50 3.90 4.00
CA GLU A 288 -11.94 5.22 4.30
C GLU A 288 -12.34 6.32 3.31
N GLU A 289 -12.85 5.99 2.10
CA GLU A 289 -13.28 7.04 1.17
C GLU A 289 -14.57 7.72 1.67
N PRO A 290 -14.60 9.06 1.76
CA PRO A 290 -15.80 9.76 2.21
C PRO A 290 -17.05 9.44 1.37
N PRO A 291 -18.20 9.22 2.01
CA PRO A 291 -18.51 9.43 3.44
C PRO A 291 -18.10 8.29 4.38
N THR A 292 -17.22 7.36 3.99
CA THR A 292 -16.75 6.16 4.69
C THR A 292 -17.76 5.00 4.70
N ASN A 293 -17.24 3.77 4.88
CA ASN A 293 -18.05 2.54 4.88
C ASN A 293 -18.92 2.41 3.63
N LEU A 294 -18.35 2.67 2.46
CA LEU A 294 -19.04 2.55 1.18
C LEU A 294 -19.49 1.11 0.93
N ALA A 295 -20.62 0.95 0.28
CA ALA A 295 -21.07 -0.37 -0.17
C ALA A 295 -20.15 -0.91 -1.28
N MET A 296 -20.03 -2.24 -1.40
CA MET A 296 -19.21 -2.87 -2.44
C MET A 296 -19.66 -2.52 -3.87
N ASN A 297 -20.93 -2.16 -4.05
CA ASN A 297 -21.48 -1.69 -5.31
C ASN A 297 -21.49 -0.16 -5.48
N ASP A 298 -20.85 0.59 -4.57
CA ASP A 298 -20.69 2.04 -4.76
C ASP A 298 -19.83 2.31 -6.00
N PRO A 299 -20.19 3.30 -6.83
CA PRO A 299 -19.44 3.63 -8.05
C PRO A 299 -17.95 3.86 -7.85
N MET A 300 -17.52 4.46 -6.73
CA MET A 300 -16.10 4.64 -6.41
C MET A 300 -15.41 3.30 -6.16
N VAL A 301 -16.05 2.41 -5.41
CA VAL A 301 -15.51 1.07 -5.13
C VAL A 301 -15.42 0.26 -6.42
N LEU A 302 -16.47 0.27 -7.25
CA LEU A 302 -16.47 -0.45 -8.53
C LEU A 302 -15.42 0.08 -9.50
N ALA A 303 -15.22 1.41 -9.56
CA ALA A 303 -14.17 2.01 -10.38
C ALA A 303 -12.76 1.60 -9.89
N ALA A 304 -12.50 1.66 -8.59
CA ALA A 304 -11.25 1.19 -8.00
C ALA A 304 -11.02 -0.30 -8.25
N ARG A 305 -12.03 -1.16 -8.00
CA ARG A 305 -11.97 -2.61 -8.24
C ARG A 305 -11.64 -2.95 -9.69
N ARG A 306 -12.25 -2.27 -10.64
CA ARG A 306 -11.99 -2.48 -12.07
C ARG A 306 -10.55 -2.14 -12.44
N VAL A 307 -10.00 -1.07 -11.89
CA VAL A 307 -8.73 -0.47 -12.30
C VAL A 307 -7.53 -1.08 -11.58
N LEU A 308 -7.67 -1.38 -10.29
CA LEU A 308 -6.54 -1.82 -9.45
C LEU A 308 -6.10 -3.28 -9.69
N PHE A 309 -6.65 -3.93 -10.71
CA PHE A 309 -6.04 -5.07 -11.39
C PHE A 309 -5.59 -4.63 -12.78
N GLY A 310 -4.37 -4.18 -12.87
CA GLY A 310 -3.75 -3.76 -14.13
C GLY A 310 -3.22 -2.33 -14.11
N ALA A 311 -3.61 -1.49 -13.13
CA ALA A 311 -3.12 -0.12 -13.06
C ALA A 311 -2.96 0.39 -11.63
N TRP A 312 -2.08 1.36 -11.44
CA TRP A 312 -2.01 2.19 -10.25
C TRP A 312 -1.51 3.59 -10.55
N GLU A 313 -1.82 4.52 -9.67
CA GLU A 313 -1.41 5.91 -9.77
C GLU A 313 0.05 6.11 -9.34
N GLY A 314 0.77 7.00 -10.06
CA GLY A 314 2.15 7.38 -9.79
C GLY A 314 2.31 8.44 -8.69
N ASN A 315 1.55 8.36 -7.62
CA ASN A 315 1.64 9.20 -6.43
C ASN A 315 2.36 8.51 -5.27
N TRP A 316 3.32 7.63 -5.57
CA TRP A 316 3.88 6.68 -4.64
C TRP A 316 5.36 6.41 -4.93
N LEU A 317 6.15 6.28 -3.85
CA LEU A 317 7.56 5.90 -3.87
C LEU A 317 7.66 4.42 -3.55
N ALA A 318 8.40 3.66 -4.38
CA ALA A 318 8.74 2.27 -4.14
C ALA A 318 10.14 2.15 -3.51
N TYR A 319 10.22 1.46 -2.36
CA TYR A 319 11.50 1.15 -1.73
C TYR A 319 12.11 -0.13 -2.29
N ASN A 320 11.42 -1.25 -2.13
CA ASN A 320 11.94 -2.59 -2.43
C ASN A 320 10.82 -3.63 -2.61
N PHE A 321 11.21 -4.88 -2.92
CA PHE A 321 10.35 -6.06 -3.04
C PHE A 321 10.63 -7.11 -1.95
N GLY A 322 11.39 -6.76 -0.92
CA GLY A 322 12.04 -7.72 -0.03
C GLY A 322 11.15 -8.29 1.07
N HIS A 323 11.34 -9.57 1.31
CA HIS A 323 10.81 -10.30 2.47
C HIS A 323 11.96 -10.93 3.26
N ASP A 324 11.69 -11.28 4.52
CA ASP A 324 12.64 -11.96 5.41
C ASP A 324 13.99 -11.20 5.54
N ILE A 325 13.92 -9.87 5.66
CA ILE A 325 15.06 -8.95 5.61
C ILE A 325 15.93 -9.08 6.86
N ALA A 326 17.19 -9.42 6.67
CA ALA A 326 18.20 -9.35 7.71
C ALA A 326 18.80 -7.95 7.78
N LEU A 327 18.76 -7.33 8.96
CA LEU A 327 19.38 -6.02 9.16
C LEU A 327 20.85 -6.17 9.51
N PRO A 328 21.78 -5.54 8.76
CA PRO A 328 23.20 -5.62 9.02
C PRO A 328 23.56 -5.18 10.45
N GLY A 329 24.40 -5.95 11.14
CA GLY A 329 24.81 -5.63 12.50
C GLY A 329 23.75 -5.87 13.59
N SER A 330 22.53 -6.27 13.23
CA SER A 330 21.48 -6.65 14.18
C SER A 330 21.55 -8.13 14.52
N ASN A 331 21.33 -8.46 15.80
CA ASN A 331 21.12 -9.83 16.28
C ASN A 331 19.62 -10.14 16.46
N GLY A 332 18.74 -9.18 16.14
CA GLY A 332 17.30 -9.36 16.23
C GLY A 332 16.73 -10.23 15.10
N PRO A 333 15.44 -10.58 15.17
CA PRO A 333 14.78 -11.37 14.13
C PRO A 333 14.77 -10.62 12.80
N LYS A 334 14.68 -11.38 11.71
CA LYS A 334 14.42 -10.82 10.38
C LYS A 334 13.12 -10.05 10.38
N LEU A 335 13.04 -9.05 9.51
CA LEU A 335 11.80 -8.33 9.26
C LEU A 335 11.00 -9.05 8.18
N GLY A 336 9.70 -9.18 8.37
CA GLY A 336 8.82 -9.66 7.30
C GLY A 336 8.93 -8.81 6.03
N PHE A 337 9.12 -7.49 6.21
CA PHE A 337 9.36 -6.51 5.13
C PHE A 337 10.05 -5.25 5.67
N LEU A 338 10.71 -4.48 4.78
CA LEU A 338 11.36 -3.23 5.13
C LEU A 338 10.65 -2.05 4.44
N MET A 339 9.80 -1.36 5.19
CA MET A 339 9.06 -0.18 4.75
C MET A 339 9.09 0.97 5.78
N TYR A 340 9.35 0.63 7.03
CA TYR A 340 9.50 1.57 8.13
C TYR A 340 10.97 1.75 8.49
N PRO A 341 11.39 2.95 8.92
CA PRO A 341 12.65 3.11 9.64
C PRO A 341 12.73 2.12 10.82
N GLN A 342 13.89 1.54 11.04
CA GLN A 342 14.16 0.62 12.14
C GLN A 342 15.28 1.16 13.01
N ALA A 343 15.27 0.85 14.30
CA ALA A 343 16.36 1.21 15.20
C ALA A 343 16.54 0.16 16.31
N GLU A 344 17.76 0.09 16.83
CA GLU A 344 18.14 -0.70 17.99
C GLU A 344 18.99 0.14 18.95
N THR A 345 18.79 -0.06 20.25
CA THR A 345 19.69 0.46 21.28
C THR A 345 19.99 -0.64 22.29
N ALA A 346 21.25 -0.77 22.73
CA ALA A 346 21.71 -1.83 23.62
C ALA A 346 21.32 -3.25 23.14
N GLY A 347 21.25 -3.48 21.83
CA GLY A 347 20.86 -4.77 21.23
C GLY A 347 19.36 -5.06 21.23
N THR A 348 18.53 -4.11 21.65
CA THR A 348 17.06 -4.27 21.66
C THR A 348 16.43 -3.46 20.53
N ARG A 349 15.61 -4.13 19.70
CA ARG A 349 14.85 -3.48 18.61
C ARG A 349 13.78 -2.56 19.20
N LEU A 350 13.82 -1.30 18.77
CA LEU A 350 12.77 -0.34 19.11
C LEU A 350 11.52 -0.59 18.25
N ASP A 351 10.37 -0.31 18.81
CA ASP A 351 9.12 -0.39 18.08
C ASP A 351 8.97 0.81 17.16
N CYS A 352 9.13 0.60 15.86
CA CYS A 352 9.05 1.65 14.83
C CYS A 352 7.65 2.30 14.69
N LEU A 353 6.64 1.76 15.34
CA LEU A 353 5.29 2.33 15.39
C LEU A 353 4.99 3.05 16.72
N ASP A 354 5.97 3.13 17.60
CA ASP A 354 5.91 3.87 18.86
C ASP A 354 6.71 5.19 18.75
N PRO A 355 6.04 6.34 18.59
CA PRO A 355 6.73 7.61 18.38
C PRO A 355 7.44 8.16 19.60
N GLU A 356 7.22 7.59 20.79
CA GLU A 356 7.93 8.00 22.01
C GLU A 356 9.34 7.40 22.09
N ASN A 357 9.49 6.18 21.59
CA ASN A 357 10.76 5.45 21.62
C ASN A 357 11.50 5.48 20.28
N CYS A 358 10.77 5.53 19.17
CA CYS A 358 11.31 5.53 17.82
C CYS A 358 10.66 6.66 17.01
N ARG A 359 11.15 7.89 17.21
CA ARG A 359 10.59 9.07 16.54
C ARG A 359 11.19 9.25 15.16
N TYR A 360 10.34 9.25 14.14
CA TYR A 360 10.72 9.68 12.81
C TYR A 360 9.60 10.45 12.11
N THR A 361 9.98 11.24 11.13
CA THR A 361 9.06 11.93 10.22
C THR A 361 9.46 11.64 8.79
N ILE A 362 8.47 11.50 7.93
CA ILE A 362 8.65 11.43 6.48
C ILE A 362 7.89 12.60 5.87
N SER A 363 8.56 13.40 5.06
CA SER A 363 7.92 14.45 4.26
C SER A 363 8.21 14.22 2.77
N ALA A 364 7.26 14.61 1.93
CA ALA A 364 7.37 14.48 0.48
C ALA A 364 6.98 15.79 -0.19
N LYS A 365 7.75 16.20 -1.19
CA LYS A 365 7.51 17.41 -1.99
C LYS A 365 7.73 17.09 -3.45
N GLU A 366 6.76 17.42 -4.30
CA GLU A 366 6.95 17.40 -5.75
C GLU A 366 7.84 18.57 -6.16
N ILE A 367 8.95 18.29 -6.85
CA ILE A 367 9.98 19.28 -7.21
C ILE A 367 10.01 19.61 -8.70
N SER A 368 9.47 18.76 -9.54
CA SER A 368 9.14 19.09 -10.92
C SER A 368 8.02 18.19 -11.41
N ALA A 369 7.06 18.78 -12.15
CA ALA A 369 6.28 18.04 -13.13
C ALA A 369 7.08 18.15 -14.43
N GLY A 370 7.66 17.05 -14.89
CA GLY A 370 8.43 16.99 -16.12
C GLY A 370 7.54 17.13 -17.35
#